data_d8be64d26e36cc845ef5db0637b77a3c
#
_entry.id   d8be64d26e36cc845ef5db0637b77a3c
#
_cell.length_a   1.000
_cell.length_b   1.000
_cell.length_c   1.000
_cell.angle_alpha   90.00
_cell.angle_beta   90.00
_cell.angle_gamma   90.00
#
_symmetry.space_group_name_H-M   'P 1'
#
loop_
_entity.id
_entity.type
_entity.pdbx_description
1 polymer ?
#
loop_
_entity_poly.entity_id
_entity_poly.type
_entity_poly.pdbx_seq_one_letter_code
_entity_poly.pdbx_strand_id
1 'polypeptide(L)'
;GLEDARVMSFIKTLRNGGRGVKAVVANATAPDCEGIVNLCVSGLTLEDGAMEAKDYAVRVAALLAALPLTRSATYVNLPEVVGCDALAEPDEAVDAGKLIIVPGREGYRLGRAVNSLTTLTPDKAAPFQKIKIVEGIDLIRGDIAKAFESGYVGKVLNDYDNKLLLVTAINAYLKGLEGDVLDKTADNRCFVSLSGQRSYLESRGTD
;
A
#
# COMPACT_ATOMS: atom_id res chain seq x y z
N GLY A 1 -18.94 -10.16 6.08
CA GLY A 1 -20.30 -9.69 6.38
C GLY A 1 -20.62 -8.31 5.80
N LEU A 2 -21.76 -7.73 6.17
CA LEU A 2 -22.17 -6.38 5.72
C LEU A 2 -21.19 -5.29 6.17
N GLU A 3 -20.59 -5.43 7.35
CA GLU A 3 -19.60 -4.48 7.86
C GLU A 3 -18.33 -4.47 7.03
N ASP A 4 -17.81 -5.62 6.65
CA ASP A 4 -16.62 -5.72 5.80
C ASP A 4 -16.85 -5.07 4.44
N ALA A 5 -18.05 -5.29 3.83
CA ALA A 5 -18.40 -4.67 2.56
C ALA A 5 -18.43 -3.12 2.66
N ARG A 6 -18.90 -2.57 3.78
CA ARG A 6 -18.91 -1.12 4.03
C ARG A 6 -17.50 -0.58 4.19
N VAL A 7 -16.63 -1.25 4.95
CA VAL A 7 -15.21 -0.88 5.11
C VAL A 7 -14.51 -0.92 3.76
N MET A 8 -14.67 -2.00 2.99
CA MET A 8 -14.06 -2.13 1.67
C MET A 8 -14.49 -1.03 0.70
N SER A 9 -15.79 -0.72 0.65
CA SER A 9 -16.33 0.36 -0.18
C SER A 9 -15.78 1.73 0.25
N PHE A 10 -15.71 2.00 1.55
CA PHE A 10 -15.18 3.24 2.11
C PHE A 10 -13.69 3.42 1.75
N ILE A 11 -12.85 2.39 1.94
CA ILE A 11 -11.44 2.43 1.57
C ILE A 11 -11.26 2.68 0.07
N LYS A 12 -12.00 1.96 -0.79
CA LYS A 12 -11.94 2.17 -2.25
C LYS A 12 -12.31 3.60 -2.63
N THR A 13 -13.36 4.17 -2.04
CA THR A 13 -13.80 5.55 -2.29
C THR A 13 -12.72 6.56 -1.90
N LEU A 14 -12.13 6.42 -0.72
CA LEU A 14 -11.07 7.32 -0.27
C LEU A 14 -9.80 7.21 -1.13
N ARG A 15 -9.42 6.00 -1.54
CA ARG A 15 -8.27 5.80 -2.42
C ARG A 15 -8.49 6.36 -3.82
N ASN A 16 -9.68 6.21 -4.37
CA ASN A 16 -10.05 6.84 -5.65
C ASN A 16 -10.00 8.38 -5.55
N GLY A 17 -10.29 8.94 -4.38
CA GLY A 17 -10.09 10.36 -4.07
C GLY A 17 -8.64 10.76 -3.76
N GLY A 18 -7.68 9.85 -3.95
CA GLY A 18 -6.25 10.14 -3.80
C GLY A 18 -5.69 10.00 -2.38
N ARG A 19 -6.47 9.53 -1.41
CA ARG A 19 -6.01 9.34 -0.03
C ARG A 19 -5.36 7.97 0.15
N GLY A 20 -4.15 7.91 0.71
CA GLY A 20 -3.38 6.68 0.97
C GLY A 20 -3.87 5.89 2.20
N VAL A 21 -5.20 5.75 2.36
CA VAL A 21 -5.80 5.00 3.48
C VAL A 21 -5.80 3.50 3.21
N LYS A 22 -5.70 2.71 4.27
CA LYS A 22 -5.64 1.26 4.21
C LYS A 22 -6.51 0.61 5.28
N ALA A 23 -6.86 -0.66 5.07
CA ALA A 23 -7.53 -1.48 6.07
C ALA A 23 -7.00 -2.92 6.01
N VAL A 24 -7.02 -3.57 7.17
CA VAL A 24 -6.89 -5.03 7.28
C VAL A 24 -8.28 -5.60 7.56
N VAL A 25 -8.71 -6.52 6.73
CA VAL A 25 -9.98 -7.26 6.88
C VAL A 25 -9.67 -8.75 7.03
N ALA A 26 -10.59 -9.51 7.57
CA ALA A 26 -10.38 -10.93 7.79
C ALA A 26 -11.34 -11.77 6.95
N ASN A 27 -10.81 -12.77 6.24
CA ASN A 27 -11.57 -13.73 5.46
C ASN A 27 -12.62 -13.11 4.52
N ALA A 28 -12.31 -11.90 3.99
CA ALA A 28 -13.23 -11.19 3.12
C ALA A 28 -13.28 -11.82 1.72
N THR A 29 -14.46 -11.74 1.07
CA THR A 29 -14.64 -12.24 -0.27
C THR A 29 -14.25 -11.17 -1.29
N ALA A 30 -13.24 -11.48 -2.12
CA ALA A 30 -12.79 -10.72 -3.27
C ALA A 30 -12.70 -9.18 -3.06
N PRO A 31 -11.91 -8.70 -2.10
CA PRO A 31 -11.78 -7.25 -1.84
C PRO A 31 -11.24 -6.47 -3.04
N ASP A 32 -10.28 -7.06 -3.76
CA ASP A 32 -9.63 -6.54 -4.98
C ASP A 32 -9.29 -5.03 -4.90
N CYS A 33 -8.33 -4.71 -4.02
CA CYS A 33 -7.88 -3.34 -3.79
C CYS A 33 -6.50 -3.33 -3.16
N GLU A 34 -5.59 -2.52 -3.67
CA GLU A 34 -4.23 -2.38 -3.14
C GLU A 34 -4.17 -1.79 -1.72
N GLY A 35 -5.21 -1.07 -1.29
CA GLY A 35 -5.32 -0.52 0.06
C GLY A 35 -5.99 -1.45 1.07
N ILE A 36 -6.35 -2.68 0.67
CA ILE A 36 -6.98 -3.64 1.55
C ILE A 36 -6.08 -4.86 1.69
N VAL A 37 -5.74 -5.21 2.91
CA VAL A 37 -5.03 -6.44 3.25
C VAL A 37 -6.06 -7.43 3.77
N ASN A 38 -6.22 -8.57 3.09
CA ASN A 38 -7.16 -9.61 3.46
C ASN A 38 -6.44 -10.73 4.23
N LEU A 39 -6.49 -10.67 5.54
CA LEU A 39 -5.97 -11.73 6.41
C LEU A 39 -6.86 -12.97 6.32
N CYS A 40 -6.32 -14.04 5.75
CA CYS A 40 -7.05 -15.30 5.62
C CYS A 40 -6.44 -16.37 6.53
N VAL A 41 -7.13 -16.66 7.61
CA VAL A 41 -6.75 -17.65 8.63
C VAL A 41 -8.01 -18.24 9.26
N SER A 42 -7.93 -19.52 9.63
CA SER A 42 -8.92 -20.24 10.44
C SER A 42 -8.22 -21.03 11.54
N GLY A 43 -8.96 -21.44 12.57
CA GLY A 43 -8.43 -22.21 13.68
C GLY A 43 -7.30 -21.49 14.46
N LEU A 44 -7.27 -20.16 14.44
CA LEU A 44 -6.20 -19.39 15.07
C LEU A 44 -6.23 -19.57 16.58
N THR A 45 -5.11 -19.97 17.14
CA THR A 45 -4.92 -20.18 18.58
C THR A 45 -3.70 -19.39 19.06
N LEU A 46 -3.86 -18.61 20.11
CA LEU A 46 -2.82 -17.90 20.83
C LEU A 46 -2.53 -18.60 22.15
N GLU A 47 -1.50 -18.17 22.87
CA GLU A 47 -1.19 -18.71 24.21
C GLU A 47 -2.40 -18.62 25.17
N ASP A 48 -3.21 -17.56 25.05
CA ASP A 48 -4.40 -17.32 25.88
C ASP A 48 -5.66 -18.04 25.38
N GLY A 49 -5.60 -18.77 24.27
CA GLY A 49 -6.72 -19.54 23.71
C GLY A 49 -7.05 -19.21 22.26
N ALA A 50 -8.21 -19.70 21.80
CA ALA A 50 -8.68 -19.48 20.43
C ALA A 50 -9.04 -18.00 20.18
N MET A 51 -8.69 -17.49 19.00
CA MET A 51 -8.97 -16.12 18.59
C MET A 51 -9.63 -16.09 17.20
N GLU A 52 -10.61 -15.22 17.04
CA GLU A 52 -11.25 -14.97 15.75
C GLU A 52 -10.30 -14.18 14.81
N ALA A 53 -10.29 -14.55 13.54
CA ALA A 53 -9.45 -13.87 12.53
C ALA A 53 -9.71 -12.34 12.46
N LYS A 54 -10.96 -11.90 12.66
CA LYS A 54 -11.35 -10.47 12.66
C LYS A 54 -10.70 -9.69 13.81
N ASP A 55 -10.58 -10.31 14.98
CA ASP A 55 -9.99 -9.68 16.15
C ASP A 55 -8.46 -9.64 16.00
N TYR A 56 -7.88 -10.68 15.44
CA TYR A 56 -6.44 -10.73 15.13
C TYR A 56 -6.04 -9.79 13.98
N ALA A 57 -6.97 -9.42 13.08
CA ALA A 57 -6.72 -8.43 12.03
C ALA A 57 -6.27 -7.07 12.59
N VAL A 58 -6.74 -6.69 13.79
CA VAL A 58 -6.30 -5.47 14.50
C VAL A 58 -4.81 -5.57 14.86
N ARG A 59 -4.35 -6.72 15.33
CA ARG A 59 -2.94 -6.98 15.65
C ARG A 59 -2.08 -6.90 14.39
N VAL A 60 -2.55 -7.48 13.28
CA VAL A 60 -1.86 -7.41 11.99
C VAL A 60 -1.81 -5.97 11.46
N ALA A 61 -2.88 -5.20 11.60
CA ALA A 61 -2.90 -3.79 11.22
C ALA A 61 -1.87 -2.98 12.01
N ALA A 62 -1.79 -3.19 13.32
CA ALA A 62 -0.80 -2.53 14.17
C ALA A 62 0.64 -2.94 13.79
N LEU A 63 0.86 -4.22 13.49
CA LEU A 63 2.16 -4.73 13.03
C LEU A 63 2.58 -4.06 11.72
N LEU A 64 1.69 -4.00 10.72
CA LEU A 64 1.98 -3.36 9.43
C LEU A 64 2.27 -1.87 9.59
N ALA A 65 1.51 -1.16 10.44
CA ALA A 65 1.73 0.25 10.72
C ALA A 65 3.04 0.55 11.46
N ALA A 66 3.54 -0.40 12.26
CA ALA A 66 4.78 -0.25 13.02
C ALA A 66 6.03 -0.61 12.22
N LEU A 67 5.90 -1.25 11.06
CA LEU A 67 7.04 -1.64 10.24
C LEU A 67 7.70 -0.42 9.57
N PRO A 68 9.03 -0.28 9.64
CA PRO A 68 9.72 0.72 8.86
C PRO A 68 9.63 0.40 7.36
N LEU A 69 9.57 1.43 6.53
CA LEU A 69 9.44 1.29 5.07
C LEU A 69 10.63 0.55 4.40
N THR A 70 11.76 0.45 5.09
CA THR A 70 12.91 -0.36 4.66
C THR A 70 12.65 -1.86 4.72
N ARG A 71 11.65 -2.32 5.49
CA ARG A 71 11.36 -3.73 5.74
C ARG A 71 10.03 -4.16 5.09
N SER A 72 9.96 -5.45 4.73
CA SER A 72 8.73 -6.11 4.30
C SER A 72 8.11 -6.86 5.49
N ALA A 73 6.78 -6.97 5.49
CA ALA A 73 6.07 -7.84 6.42
C ALA A 73 6.16 -9.34 6.06
N THR A 74 6.76 -9.68 4.91
CA THR A 74 6.97 -11.07 4.50
C THR A 74 7.81 -11.80 5.55
N TYR A 75 7.30 -12.91 6.05
CA TYR A 75 7.93 -13.78 7.04
C TYR A 75 8.22 -13.11 8.40
N VAL A 76 7.47 -12.06 8.75
CA VAL A 76 7.52 -11.52 10.12
C VAL A 76 6.98 -12.58 11.08
N ASN A 77 7.73 -12.88 12.12
CA ASN A 77 7.35 -13.83 13.15
C ASN A 77 6.16 -13.32 13.98
N LEU A 78 5.29 -14.24 14.34
CA LEU A 78 4.11 -14.04 15.19
C LEU A 78 4.28 -14.92 16.43
N PRO A 79 5.12 -14.51 17.40
CA PRO A 79 5.47 -15.36 18.54
C PRO A 79 4.28 -15.71 19.42
N GLU A 80 3.23 -14.89 19.40
CA GLU A 80 1.98 -15.09 20.12
C GLU A 80 1.08 -16.18 19.52
N VAL A 81 1.32 -16.61 18.26
CA VAL A 81 0.52 -17.63 17.59
C VAL A 81 1.10 -19.00 17.87
N VAL A 82 0.28 -19.87 18.48
CA VAL A 82 0.66 -21.25 18.79
C VAL A 82 0.01 -22.28 17.87
N GLY A 83 -1.05 -21.90 17.13
CA GLY A 83 -1.72 -22.76 16.17
C GLY A 83 -2.59 -22.02 15.18
N CYS A 84 -2.73 -22.57 13.97
CA CYS A 84 -3.76 -22.23 13.00
C CYS A 84 -3.96 -23.40 12.05
N ASP A 85 -5.11 -23.43 11.36
CA ASP A 85 -5.39 -24.44 10.35
C ASP A 85 -4.41 -24.29 9.16
N ALA A 86 -3.90 -25.41 8.68
CA ALA A 86 -3.06 -25.44 7.49
C ALA A 86 -3.93 -25.19 6.25
N LEU A 87 -3.43 -24.33 5.36
CA LEU A 87 -4.02 -24.15 4.04
C LEU A 87 -3.53 -25.27 3.12
N ALA A 88 -4.44 -25.85 2.33
CA ALA A 88 -4.08 -26.88 1.36
C ALA A 88 -3.17 -26.33 0.26
N GLU A 89 -3.49 -25.13 -0.25
CA GLU A 89 -2.79 -24.49 -1.36
C GLU A 89 -2.35 -23.06 -0.97
N PRO A 90 -1.24 -22.91 -0.21
CA PRO A 90 -0.79 -21.60 0.27
C PRO A 90 -0.41 -20.63 -0.86
N ASP A 91 0.21 -21.13 -1.93
CA ASP A 91 0.66 -20.31 -3.05
C ASP A 91 -0.53 -19.76 -3.84
N GLU A 92 -1.55 -20.56 -4.08
CA GLU A 92 -2.79 -20.09 -4.72
C GLU A 92 -3.51 -19.05 -3.85
N ALA A 93 -3.49 -19.21 -2.55
CA ALA A 93 -4.06 -18.22 -1.63
C ALA A 93 -3.33 -16.88 -1.73
N VAL A 94 -2.00 -16.88 -1.79
CA VAL A 94 -1.18 -15.68 -1.97
C VAL A 94 -1.44 -15.02 -3.32
N ASP A 95 -1.51 -15.80 -4.39
CA ASP A 95 -1.80 -15.31 -5.75
C ASP A 95 -3.22 -14.72 -5.85
N ALA A 96 -4.15 -15.24 -5.06
CA ALA A 96 -5.49 -14.68 -4.89
C ALA A 96 -5.55 -13.44 -3.96
N GLY A 97 -4.41 -12.84 -3.61
CA GLY A 97 -4.33 -11.62 -2.81
C GLY A 97 -4.68 -11.82 -1.32
N LYS A 98 -4.43 -13.01 -0.78
CA LYS A 98 -4.67 -13.32 0.63
C LYS A 98 -3.37 -13.25 1.43
N LEU A 99 -3.36 -12.48 2.51
CA LEU A 99 -2.31 -12.54 3.52
C LEU A 99 -2.61 -13.72 4.45
N ILE A 100 -1.69 -14.68 4.52
CA ILE A 100 -1.84 -15.93 5.25
C ILE A 100 -0.84 -16.03 6.39
N ILE A 101 -1.13 -16.89 7.37
CA ILE A 101 -0.20 -17.29 8.41
C ILE A 101 0.32 -18.69 8.07
N VAL A 102 1.62 -18.88 8.15
CA VAL A 102 2.27 -20.15 7.80
C VAL A 102 3.18 -20.61 8.93
N PRO A 103 3.37 -21.92 9.11
CA PRO A 103 4.34 -22.45 10.06
C PRO A 103 5.76 -22.06 9.63
N GLY A 104 6.60 -21.73 10.58
CA GLY A 104 8.02 -21.43 10.44
C GLY A 104 8.87 -22.41 11.23
N ARG A 105 10.19 -22.14 11.31
CA ARG A 105 11.11 -22.97 12.11
C ARG A 105 10.91 -22.82 13.61
N GLU A 106 10.50 -21.62 14.04
CA GLU A 106 10.38 -21.20 15.44
C GLU A 106 8.95 -20.71 15.77
N GLY A 107 7.92 -21.40 15.28
CA GLY A 107 6.52 -21.00 15.44
C GLY A 107 5.88 -20.53 14.16
N TYR A 108 4.97 -19.57 14.25
CA TYR A 108 4.19 -19.08 13.12
C TYR A 108 4.69 -17.73 12.63
N ARG A 109 4.47 -17.45 11.36
CA ARG A 109 4.86 -16.19 10.71
C ARG A 109 3.86 -15.78 9.65
N LEU A 110 3.85 -14.50 9.29
CA LEU A 110 3.14 -14.06 8.10
C LEU A 110 3.73 -14.74 6.86
N GLY A 111 2.90 -15.10 5.93
CA GLY A 111 3.30 -15.55 4.62
C GLY A 111 3.89 -14.40 3.79
N ARG A 112 3.75 -14.47 2.47
CA ARG A 112 4.14 -13.37 1.59
C ARG A 112 3.23 -12.16 1.82
N ALA A 113 3.84 -10.98 2.07
CA ALA A 113 3.11 -9.74 2.38
C ALA A 113 2.46 -9.15 1.12
N VAL A 114 1.30 -9.67 0.77
CA VAL A 114 0.46 -9.20 -0.34
C VAL A 114 -0.78 -8.50 0.17
N ASN A 115 -1.27 -7.55 -0.61
CA ASN A 115 -2.61 -6.97 -0.44
C ASN A 115 -3.62 -7.72 -1.32
N SER A 116 -4.87 -7.29 -1.30
CA SER A 116 -5.95 -8.00 -1.97
C SER A 116 -6.13 -7.66 -3.46
N LEU A 117 -5.24 -6.89 -4.07
CA LEU A 117 -5.32 -6.55 -5.49
C LEU A 117 -5.09 -7.79 -6.35
N THR A 118 -6.07 -8.14 -7.18
CA THR A 118 -5.99 -9.26 -8.14
C THR A 118 -6.19 -8.80 -9.58
N THR A 119 -7.03 -7.76 -9.79
CA THR A 119 -7.25 -7.19 -11.11
C THR A 119 -6.13 -6.19 -11.44
N LEU A 120 -5.25 -6.58 -12.37
CA LEU A 120 -4.15 -5.74 -12.81
C LEU A 120 -4.58 -4.83 -13.96
N THR A 121 -4.06 -3.61 -13.98
CA THR A 121 -4.26 -2.62 -15.03
C THR A 121 -2.91 -2.01 -15.42
N PRO A 122 -2.82 -1.27 -16.55
CA PRO A 122 -1.58 -0.57 -16.91
C PRO A 122 -1.05 0.34 -15.79
N ASP A 123 -1.97 0.97 -15.02
CA ASP A 123 -1.61 1.86 -13.91
C ASP A 123 -1.33 1.12 -12.60
N LYS A 124 -1.80 -0.12 -12.47
CA LYS A 124 -1.64 -0.98 -11.29
C LYS A 124 -1.13 -2.35 -11.70
N ALA A 125 0.15 -2.40 -12.07
CA ALA A 125 0.83 -3.63 -12.45
C ALA A 125 1.14 -4.53 -11.23
N ALA A 126 1.64 -5.75 -11.46
CA ALA A 126 1.90 -6.76 -10.42
C ALA A 126 2.68 -6.27 -9.17
N PRO A 127 3.63 -5.31 -9.24
CA PRO A 127 4.27 -4.78 -8.03
C PRO A 127 3.29 -4.17 -7.02
N PHE A 128 2.14 -3.62 -7.48
CA PHE A 128 1.11 -3.06 -6.59
C PHE A 128 0.40 -4.10 -5.71
N GLN A 129 0.59 -5.38 -5.96
CA GLN A 129 0.11 -6.44 -5.07
C GLN A 129 0.93 -6.56 -3.78
N LYS A 130 2.12 -5.94 -3.70
CA LYS A 130 2.99 -5.99 -2.52
C LYS A 130 2.68 -4.85 -1.56
N ILE A 131 2.42 -5.17 -0.30
CA ILE A 131 2.12 -4.18 0.75
C ILE A 131 3.21 -3.13 0.82
N LYS A 132 4.49 -3.52 0.88
CA LYS A 132 5.63 -2.59 0.97
C LYS A 132 5.67 -1.58 -0.18
N ILE A 133 5.37 -2.00 -1.41
CA ILE A 133 5.37 -1.12 -2.58
C ILE A 133 4.27 -0.07 -2.46
N VAL A 134 3.07 -0.48 -2.07
CA VAL A 134 1.94 0.45 -1.87
C VAL A 134 2.22 1.42 -0.73
N GLU A 135 2.86 0.98 0.36
CA GLU A 135 3.28 1.86 1.46
C GLU A 135 4.24 2.96 0.97
N GLY A 136 5.25 2.59 0.18
CA GLY A 136 6.21 3.56 -0.37
C GLY A 136 5.55 4.56 -1.34
N ILE A 137 4.66 4.09 -2.21
CA ILE A 137 3.92 4.95 -3.14
C ILE A 137 2.99 5.91 -2.39
N ASP A 138 2.27 5.43 -1.39
CA ASP A 138 1.35 6.26 -0.59
C ASP A 138 2.11 7.31 0.22
N LEU A 139 3.30 6.98 0.77
CA LEU A 139 4.18 7.93 1.43
C LEU A 139 4.58 9.06 0.48
N ILE A 140 5.20 8.70 -0.65
CA ILE A 140 5.72 9.67 -1.63
C ILE A 140 4.61 10.58 -2.12
N ARG A 141 3.46 10.00 -2.47
CA ARG A 141 2.29 10.75 -2.92
C ARG A 141 1.76 11.71 -1.85
N GLY A 142 1.67 11.25 -0.61
CA GLY A 142 1.20 12.04 0.52
C GLY A 142 2.13 13.20 0.84
N ASP A 143 3.44 12.95 0.87
CA ASP A 143 4.45 13.97 1.17
C ASP A 143 4.51 15.05 0.08
N ILE A 144 4.49 14.65 -1.20
CA ILE A 144 4.46 15.59 -2.32
C ILE A 144 3.18 16.43 -2.30
N ALA A 145 2.01 15.80 -2.09
CA ALA A 145 0.74 16.52 -2.03
C ALA A 145 0.73 17.54 -0.87
N LYS A 146 1.15 17.12 0.32
CA LYS A 146 1.26 17.99 1.49
C LYS A 146 2.23 19.15 1.27
N ALA A 147 3.40 18.89 0.69
CA ALA A 147 4.39 19.94 0.39
C ALA A 147 3.83 20.92 -0.65
N PHE A 148 3.14 20.44 -1.68
CA PHE A 148 2.51 21.28 -2.68
C PHE A 148 1.40 22.15 -2.09
N GLU A 149 0.47 21.58 -1.33
CA GLU A 149 -0.62 22.30 -0.68
C GLU A 149 -0.09 23.36 0.30
N SER A 150 0.90 22.99 1.11
CA SER A 150 1.42 23.90 2.15
C SER A 150 2.37 24.97 1.61
N GLY A 151 3.13 24.69 0.56
CA GLY A 151 4.19 25.55 0.06
C GLY A 151 3.85 26.35 -1.20
N TYR A 152 2.94 25.86 -2.04
CA TYR A 152 2.73 26.41 -3.37
C TYR A 152 1.31 26.95 -3.59
N VAL A 153 0.27 26.22 -3.13
CA VAL A 153 -1.12 26.61 -3.39
C VAL A 153 -1.45 27.96 -2.76
N GLY A 154 -1.77 28.95 -3.61
CA GLY A 154 -2.11 30.31 -3.18
C GLY A 154 -0.95 31.14 -2.63
N LYS A 155 0.30 30.66 -2.73
CA LYS A 155 1.50 31.32 -2.18
C LYS A 155 2.50 31.77 -3.22
N VAL A 156 2.55 31.08 -4.38
CA VAL A 156 3.48 31.39 -5.46
C VAL A 156 2.73 31.54 -6.78
N LEU A 157 3.31 32.30 -7.71
CA LEU A 157 2.78 32.43 -9.06
C LEU A 157 2.90 31.11 -9.82
N ASN A 158 1.94 30.82 -10.69
CA ASN A 158 1.99 29.66 -11.57
C ASN A 158 2.81 29.98 -12.84
N ASP A 159 4.10 30.23 -12.66
CA ASP A 159 5.08 30.47 -13.71
C ASP A 159 6.03 29.27 -13.88
N TYR A 160 6.90 29.36 -14.89
CA TYR A 160 7.85 28.29 -15.21
C TYR A 160 8.91 28.12 -14.12
N ASP A 161 9.39 29.21 -13.54
CA ASP A 161 10.46 29.20 -12.54
C ASP A 161 9.99 28.51 -11.26
N ASN A 162 8.77 28.80 -10.80
CA ASN A 162 8.16 28.16 -9.64
C ASN A 162 7.88 26.66 -9.89
N LYS A 163 7.52 26.28 -11.14
CA LYS A 163 7.42 24.85 -11.51
C LYS A 163 8.77 24.15 -11.42
N LEU A 164 9.85 24.79 -11.88
CA LEU A 164 11.20 24.21 -11.79
C LEU A 164 11.68 24.10 -10.33
N LEU A 165 11.34 25.07 -9.48
CA LEU A 165 11.64 25.00 -8.05
C LEU A 165 10.93 23.79 -7.40
N LEU A 166 9.65 23.59 -7.72
CA LEU A 166 8.91 22.42 -7.22
C LEU A 166 9.54 21.10 -7.73
N VAL A 167 9.86 21.01 -9.01
CA VAL A 167 10.54 19.84 -9.60
C VAL A 167 11.86 19.57 -8.90
N THR A 168 12.65 20.60 -8.64
CA THR A 168 13.94 20.48 -7.93
C THR A 168 13.74 19.96 -6.51
N ALA A 169 12.76 20.50 -5.78
CA ALA A 169 12.43 20.06 -4.43
C ALA A 169 11.98 18.59 -4.40
N ILE A 170 11.11 18.18 -5.35
CA ILE A 170 10.68 16.78 -5.45
C ILE A 170 11.88 15.87 -5.79
N ASN A 171 12.77 16.26 -6.70
CA ASN A 171 13.93 15.45 -7.04
C ASN A 171 14.90 15.29 -5.86
N ALA A 172 15.10 16.35 -5.06
CA ALA A 172 15.88 16.27 -3.83
C ALA A 172 15.24 15.31 -2.81
N TYR A 173 13.92 15.34 -2.66
CA TYR A 173 13.17 14.42 -1.81
C TYR A 173 13.31 12.96 -2.30
N LEU A 174 13.09 12.68 -3.58
CA LEU A 174 13.24 11.33 -4.14
C LEU A 174 14.66 10.81 -3.96
N LYS A 175 15.67 11.66 -4.17
CA LYS A 175 17.08 11.32 -3.91
C LYS A 175 17.34 10.92 -2.47
N GLY A 176 16.68 11.59 -1.52
CA GLY A 176 16.76 11.24 -0.10
C GLY A 176 16.14 9.89 0.27
N LEU A 177 15.23 9.38 -0.57
CA LEU A 177 14.60 8.07 -0.35
C LEU A 177 15.35 6.90 -1.01
N GLU A 178 16.37 7.19 -1.82
CA GLU A 178 17.14 6.15 -2.50
C GLU A 178 17.91 5.26 -1.52
N GLY A 179 17.74 3.97 -1.69
CA GLY A 179 18.37 2.92 -0.85
C GLY A 179 17.54 2.44 0.31
N ASP A 180 16.59 3.25 0.76
CA ASP A 180 15.64 2.87 1.82
C ASP A 180 14.28 2.46 1.25
N VAL A 181 13.69 3.32 0.43
CA VAL A 181 12.37 3.14 -0.19
C VAL A 181 12.48 2.95 -1.70
N LEU A 182 13.33 3.71 -2.36
CA LEU A 182 13.55 3.68 -3.80
C LEU A 182 14.84 2.96 -4.17
N ASP A 183 14.83 2.29 -5.32
CA ASP A 183 16.02 1.67 -5.88
C ASP A 183 16.99 2.75 -6.39
N LYS A 184 18.26 2.69 -5.92
CA LYS A 184 19.32 3.61 -6.33
C LYS A 184 19.68 3.50 -7.81
N THR A 185 19.39 2.38 -8.44
CA THR A 185 19.71 2.12 -9.85
C THR A 185 18.60 2.54 -10.81
N ALA A 186 17.41 2.85 -10.26
CA ALA A 186 16.27 3.31 -11.03
C ALA A 186 16.35 4.82 -11.32
N ASP A 187 15.69 5.26 -12.38
CA ASP A 187 15.57 6.67 -12.75
C ASP A 187 14.46 7.34 -11.91
N ASN A 188 14.80 7.67 -10.67
CA ASN A 188 13.90 8.29 -9.70
C ASN A 188 13.85 9.81 -9.92
N ARG A 189 13.08 10.28 -10.89
CA ARG A 189 13.02 11.71 -11.19
C ARG A 189 11.61 12.24 -11.45
N CYS A 190 11.40 13.48 -11.07
CA CYS A 190 10.27 14.31 -11.45
C CYS A 190 10.68 15.24 -12.60
N PHE A 191 9.78 15.48 -13.53
CA PHE A 191 9.96 16.43 -14.62
C PHE A 191 8.62 17.01 -15.08
N VAL A 192 8.67 18.13 -15.79
CA VAL A 192 7.47 18.72 -16.41
C VAL A 192 7.08 17.92 -17.65
N SER A 193 5.91 17.28 -17.62
CA SER A 193 5.37 16.58 -18.78
C SER A 193 4.83 17.57 -19.81
N LEU A 194 5.61 17.86 -20.84
CA LEU A 194 5.20 18.75 -21.92
C LEU A 194 4.02 18.20 -22.73
N SER A 195 3.97 16.86 -22.94
CA SER A 195 2.85 16.21 -23.60
C SER A 195 1.57 16.32 -22.78
N GLY A 196 1.65 16.05 -21.46
CA GLY A 196 0.52 16.19 -20.55
C GLY A 196 0.01 17.64 -20.47
N GLN A 197 0.91 18.61 -20.47
CA GLN A 197 0.54 20.02 -20.49
C GLN A 197 -0.16 20.41 -21.80
N ARG A 198 0.35 19.93 -22.93
CA ARG A 198 -0.27 20.16 -24.23
C ARG A 198 -1.69 19.57 -24.30
N SER A 199 -1.85 18.29 -23.95
CA SER A 199 -3.16 17.65 -23.94
C SER A 199 -4.16 18.36 -23.03
N TYR A 200 -3.69 18.90 -21.89
CA TYR A 200 -4.54 19.70 -21.00
C TYR A 200 -4.99 21.01 -21.67
N LEU A 201 -4.09 21.74 -22.32
CA LEU A 201 -4.40 23.00 -23.02
C LEU A 201 -5.37 22.75 -24.18
N GLU A 202 -5.12 21.72 -24.99
CA GLU A 202 -6.02 21.31 -26.10
C GLU A 202 -7.43 20.97 -25.57
N SER A 203 -7.53 20.27 -24.43
CA SER A 203 -8.82 19.96 -23.80
C SER A 203 -9.59 21.20 -23.31
N ARG A 204 -8.91 22.32 -23.11
CA ARG A 204 -9.47 23.60 -22.71
C ARG A 204 -9.72 24.56 -23.87
N GLY A 205 -9.37 24.17 -25.10
CA GLY A 205 -9.50 25.02 -26.28
C GLY A 205 -8.55 26.24 -26.30
N THR A 206 -7.44 26.13 -25.60
CA THR A 206 -6.34 27.10 -25.62
C THR A 206 -5.21 26.53 -26.46
N ASP A 207 -4.95 27.15 -27.63
CA ASP A 207 -3.78 26.87 -28.46
C ASP A 207 -2.48 27.34 -27.82
#